data_7af8342721f8286e38dde9cde57f20b8
#
_entry.id   7af8342721f8286e38dde9cde57f20b8
#
_cell.length_a   1.000
_cell.length_b   1.000
_cell.length_c   1.000
_cell.angle_alpha   90.00
_cell.angle_beta   90.00
_cell.angle_gamma   90.00
#
_symmetry.space_group_name_H-M   'P 1'
#
loop_
_entity.id
_entity.type
_entity.pdbx_description
1 polymer ?
#
loop_
_entity_poly.entity_id
_entity_poly.type
_entity_poly.pdbx_seq_one_letter_code
_entity_poly.pdbx_strand_id
1 'polypeptide(L)'
;MPSSHKTHPLITGTILLTSAGLLSRVLGFFYRIFLSRTIDAEGLGIYQMIFPVYGIFFSLCAGSIQTAISRFTAADPDHAKRTLLSGFSLSFAMSLAAAFVIRHFSVPLAEHVLMEPRCAPLLSVMAFAIPCTSVHACICGYYYGKEKVSVPAAAQLF
;
A
#
# COMPACT_ATOMS: atom_id res chain seq x y z
N MET A 1 -11.76 26.11 30.59
CA MET A 1 -11.07 26.75 29.47
C MET A 1 -10.61 25.64 28.52
N PRO A 2 -11.12 25.50 27.31
CA PRO A 2 -10.70 24.46 26.39
C PRO A 2 -9.37 24.83 25.72
N SER A 3 -8.43 23.92 25.77
CA SER A 3 -7.08 24.05 25.27
C SER A 3 -7.02 24.21 23.73
N SER A 4 -6.85 25.42 23.29
CA SER A 4 -6.67 25.84 21.88
C SER A 4 -5.36 25.37 21.21
N HIS A 5 -4.57 24.53 21.87
CA HIS A 5 -3.19 24.22 21.42
C HIS A 5 -3.03 22.92 20.62
N LYS A 6 -4.09 22.08 20.48
CA LYS A 6 -3.98 20.78 19.78
C LYS A 6 -4.46 20.79 18.33
N THR A 7 -5.09 21.85 17.86
CA THR A 7 -5.65 21.92 16.50
C THR A 7 -4.60 22.19 15.43
N HIS A 8 -3.55 22.93 15.71
CA HIS A 8 -2.50 23.27 14.76
C HIS A 8 -1.73 22.06 14.19
N PRO A 9 -1.23 21.10 15.01
CA PRO A 9 -0.50 19.96 14.47
C PRO A 9 -1.37 19.01 13.66
N LEU A 10 -2.64 18.83 14.02
CA LEU A 10 -3.58 17.98 13.27
C LEU A 10 -3.93 18.60 11.91
N ILE A 11 -4.23 19.90 11.88
CA ILE A 11 -4.53 20.62 10.63
C ILE A 11 -3.31 20.60 9.70
N THR A 12 -2.14 20.90 10.24
CA THR A 12 -0.87 20.87 9.44
C THR A 12 -0.59 19.47 8.90
N GLY A 13 -0.79 18.42 9.72
CA GLY A 13 -0.64 17.04 9.29
C GLY A 13 -1.61 16.65 8.17
N THR A 14 -2.87 17.06 8.28
CA THR A 14 -3.89 16.80 7.26
C THR A 14 -3.56 17.51 5.94
N ILE A 15 -3.19 18.79 6.00
CA ILE A 15 -2.81 19.56 4.81
C ILE A 15 -1.58 18.93 4.14
N LEU A 16 -0.56 18.54 4.92
CA LEU A 16 0.64 17.89 4.42
C LEU A 16 0.32 16.57 3.71
N LEU A 17 -0.51 15.72 4.30
CA LEU A 17 -0.89 14.45 3.72
C LEU A 17 -1.73 14.63 2.45
N THR A 18 -2.66 15.59 2.47
CA THR A 18 -3.51 15.88 1.31
C THR A 18 -2.69 16.45 0.15
N SER A 19 -1.76 17.37 0.43
CA SER A 19 -0.88 17.94 -0.60
C SER A 19 0.08 16.89 -1.18
N ALA A 20 0.66 16.03 -0.34
CA ALA A 20 1.49 14.91 -0.80
C ALA A 20 0.69 13.94 -1.68
N GLY A 21 -0.53 13.57 -1.26
CA GLY A 21 -1.41 12.70 -2.04
C GLY A 21 -1.84 13.31 -3.39
N LEU A 22 -2.10 14.62 -3.43
CA LEU A 22 -2.43 15.32 -4.67
C LEU A 22 -1.22 15.35 -5.62
N LEU A 23 -0.04 15.67 -5.10
CA LEU A 23 1.19 15.69 -5.88
C LEU A 23 1.51 14.30 -6.45
N SER A 24 1.37 13.25 -5.66
CA SER A 24 1.56 11.87 -6.13
C SER A 24 0.58 11.48 -7.25
N ARG A 25 -0.67 11.95 -7.18
CA ARG A 25 -1.66 11.72 -8.25
C ARG A 25 -1.30 12.44 -9.54
N VAL A 26 -0.81 13.67 -9.44
CA VAL A 26 -0.35 14.44 -10.61
C VAL A 26 0.87 13.76 -11.24
N LEU A 27 1.85 13.35 -10.45
CA LEU A 27 3.00 12.58 -10.92
C LEU A 27 2.58 11.26 -11.58
N GLY A 28 1.65 10.53 -10.96
CA GLY A 28 1.10 9.29 -11.51
C GLY A 28 0.36 9.50 -12.84
N PHE A 29 -0.30 10.65 -13.03
CA PHE A 29 -0.93 11.01 -14.29
C PHE A 29 0.11 11.22 -15.41
N PHE A 30 1.16 11.98 -15.16
CA PHE A 30 2.26 12.16 -16.11
C PHE A 30 2.99 10.85 -16.42
N TYR A 31 3.21 10.02 -15.40
CA TYR A 31 3.79 8.69 -15.58
C TYR A 31 2.95 7.82 -16.51
N ARG A 32 1.61 7.83 -16.37
CA ARG A 32 0.71 7.07 -17.26
C ARG A 32 0.78 7.56 -18.71
N ILE A 33 0.86 8.88 -18.93
CA ILE A 33 1.02 9.44 -20.28
C ILE A 33 2.34 8.98 -20.90
N PHE A 34 3.42 9.04 -20.12
CA PHE A 34 4.72 8.57 -20.57
C PHE A 34 4.70 7.07 -20.90
N LEU A 35 4.11 6.27 -20.02
CA LEU A 35 4.01 4.82 -20.20
C LEU A 35 3.17 4.46 -21.45
N SER A 36 2.04 5.13 -21.66
CA SER A 36 1.20 4.95 -22.85
C SER A 36 1.91 5.25 -24.17
N ARG A 37 2.87 6.15 -24.16
CA ARG A 37 3.68 6.47 -25.34
C ARG A 37 4.83 5.49 -25.60
N THR A 38 5.23 4.76 -24.56
CA THR A 38 6.42 3.88 -24.59
C THR A 38 6.05 2.42 -24.83
N ILE A 39 4.93 1.94 -24.27
CA ILE A 39 4.57 0.50 -24.21
C ILE A 39 3.38 0.16 -25.13
N ASP A 40 2.85 1.12 -25.88
CA ASP A 40 1.60 1.00 -26.65
C ASP A 40 0.34 0.81 -25.79
N ALA A 41 -0.82 1.00 -26.41
CA ALA A 41 -2.11 0.92 -25.73
C ALA A 41 -2.43 -0.51 -25.26
N GLU A 42 -2.00 -1.54 -26.02
CA GLU A 42 -2.20 -2.95 -25.70
C GLU A 42 -1.41 -3.35 -24.45
N GLY A 43 -0.13 -2.99 -24.37
CA GLY A 43 0.72 -3.27 -23.23
C GLY A 43 0.24 -2.54 -21.96
N LEU A 44 -0.25 -1.31 -22.09
CA LEU A 44 -0.83 -0.57 -20.98
C LEU A 44 -2.13 -1.24 -20.48
N GLY A 45 -2.95 -1.80 -21.39
CA GLY A 45 -4.15 -2.56 -21.04
C GLY A 45 -3.80 -3.78 -20.19
N ILE A 46 -2.85 -4.59 -20.62
CA ILE A 46 -2.35 -5.78 -19.90
C ILE A 46 -1.83 -5.39 -18.51
N TYR A 47 -1.04 -4.32 -18.42
CA TYR A 47 -0.53 -3.80 -17.15
C TYR A 47 -1.66 -3.39 -16.20
N GLN A 48 -2.72 -2.75 -16.69
CA GLN A 48 -3.85 -2.33 -15.86
C GLN A 48 -4.74 -3.49 -15.37
N MET A 49 -4.82 -4.59 -16.12
CA MET A 49 -5.61 -5.77 -15.74
C MET A 49 -5.10 -6.44 -14.45
N ILE A 50 -3.83 -6.24 -14.09
CA ILE A 50 -3.22 -6.86 -12.90
C ILE A 50 -3.60 -6.12 -11.60
N PHE A 51 -3.88 -4.81 -11.67
CA PHE A 51 -4.15 -4.00 -10.49
C PHE A 51 -5.34 -4.45 -9.63
N PRO A 52 -6.48 -4.89 -10.18
CA PRO A 52 -7.58 -5.42 -9.37
C PRO A 52 -7.17 -6.63 -8.54
N VAL A 53 -6.41 -7.56 -9.14
CA VAL A 53 -5.89 -8.74 -8.44
C VAL A 53 -4.96 -8.33 -7.32
N TYR A 54 -3.98 -7.47 -7.64
CA TYR A 54 -3.07 -6.91 -6.63
C TYR A 54 -3.82 -6.19 -5.51
N GLY A 55 -4.83 -5.38 -5.85
CA GLY A 55 -5.62 -4.61 -4.89
C GLY A 55 -6.34 -5.47 -3.86
N ILE A 56 -6.88 -6.63 -4.27
CA ILE A 56 -7.52 -7.59 -3.36
C ILE A 56 -6.50 -8.11 -2.34
N PHE A 57 -5.37 -8.63 -2.81
CA PHE A 57 -4.34 -9.18 -1.93
C PHE A 57 -3.69 -8.12 -1.05
N PHE A 58 -3.45 -6.92 -1.59
CA PHE A 58 -2.97 -5.78 -0.82
C PHE A 58 -3.94 -5.39 0.29
N SER A 59 -5.23 -5.29 0.00
CA SER A 59 -6.26 -4.95 0.98
C SER A 59 -6.31 -5.95 2.13
N LEU A 60 -6.22 -7.25 1.82
CA LEU A 60 -6.23 -8.31 2.82
C LEU A 60 -4.95 -8.33 3.67
N CYS A 61 -3.78 -8.23 3.05
CA CYS A 61 -2.49 -8.41 3.74
C CYS A 61 -1.95 -7.14 4.39
N ALA A 62 -2.25 -5.98 3.84
CA ALA A 62 -1.65 -4.71 4.26
C ALA A 62 -2.68 -3.72 4.79
N GLY A 63 -3.76 -3.45 4.07
CA GLY A 63 -4.72 -2.39 4.41
C GLY A 63 -5.41 -2.59 5.75
N SER A 64 -5.90 -3.80 6.01
CA SER A 64 -6.59 -4.15 7.26
C SER A 64 -5.63 -4.08 8.46
N ILE A 65 -4.40 -4.59 8.30
CA ILE A 65 -3.39 -4.64 9.35
C ILE A 65 -2.83 -3.24 9.63
N GLN A 66 -2.63 -2.41 8.62
CA GLN A 66 -2.25 -1.00 8.78
C GLN A 66 -3.24 -0.25 9.67
N THR A 67 -4.53 -0.42 9.41
CA THR A 67 -5.60 0.22 10.20
C THR A 67 -5.61 -0.31 11.64
N ALA A 68 -5.44 -1.61 11.83
CA ALA A 68 -5.36 -2.22 13.15
C ALA A 68 -4.16 -1.69 13.94
N ILE A 69 -2.96 -1.70 13.36
CA ILE A 69 -1.74 -1.17 13.99
C ILE A 69 -1.94 0.30 14.39
N SER A 70 -2.51 1.12 13.51
CA SER A 70 -2.77 2.53 13.79
C SER A 70 -3.67 2.71 15.00
N ARG A 71 -4.78 1.97 15.06
CA ARG A 71 -5.75 2.04 16.19
C ARG A 71 -5.15 1.56 17.50
N PHE A 72 -4.47 0.43 17.52
CA PHE A 72 -3.86 -0.11 18.73
C PHE A 72 -2.69 0.75 19.21
N THR A 73 -1.90 1.32 18.32
CA THR A 73 -0.82 2.26 18.67
C THR A 73 -1.36 3.56 19.28
N ALA A 74 -2.50 4.05 18.79
CA ALA A 74 -3.15 5.23 19.34
C ALA A 74 -3.80 4.95 20.70
N ALA A 75 -4.36 3.74 20.91
CA ALA A 75 -5.00 3.34 22.15
C ALA A 75 -3.99 3.10 23.29
N ASP A 76 -2.83 2.54 23.00
CA ASP A 76 -1.78 2.22 23.97
C ASP A 76 -0.40 2.64 23.44
N PRO A 77 -0.01 3.90 23.66
CA PRO A 77 1.28 4.42 23.18
C PRO A 77 2.50 3.78 23.84
N ASP A 78 2.36 3.28 25.08
CA ASP A 78 3.46 2.68 25.85
C ASP A 78 3.88 1.33 25.28
N HIS A 79 2.92 0.54 24.77
CA HIS A 79 3.16 -0.74 24.13
C HIS A 79 3.19 -0.69 22.59
N ALA A 80 3.25 0.51 22.00
CA ALA A 80 3.21 0.74 20.55
C ALA A 80 4.25 -0.07 19.75
N LYS A 81 5.46 -0.27 20.30
CA LYS A 81 6.51 -1.07 19.66
C LYS A 81 6.15 -2.56 19.60
N ARG A 82 5.51 -3.08 20.64
CA ARG A 82 5.05 -4.47 20.70
C ARG A 82 3.92 -4.70 19.71
N THR A 83 3.00 -3.77 19.62
CA THR A 83 1.90 -3.76 18.64
C THR A 83 2.45 -3.76 17.21
N LEU A 84 3.45 -2.90 16.92
CA LEU A 84 4.09 -2.90 15.62
C LEU A 84 4.74 -4.25 15.30
N LEU A 85 5.49 -4.84 16.24
CA LEU A 85 6.22 -6.09 16.00
C LEU A 85 5.27 -7.26 15.75
N SER A 86 4.20 -7.38 16.54
CA SER A 86 3.19 -8.42 16.35
C SER A 86 2.39 -8.24 15.06
N GLY A 87 1.98 -7.00 14.75
CA GLY A 87 1.32 -6.68 13.49
C GLY A 87 2.21 -6.91 12.27
N PHE A 88 3.48 -6.54 12.36
CA PHE A 88 4.48 -6.79 11.33
C PHE A 88 4.67 -8.29 11.07
N SER A 89 4.86 -9.10 12.11
CA SER A 89 5.02 -10.54 11.99
C SER A 89 3.82 -11.20 11.30
N LEU A 90 2.61 -10.82 11.72
CA LEU A 90 1.37 -11.33 11.12
C LEU A 90 1.23 -10.90 9.66
N SER A 91 1.41 -9.60 9.39
CA SER A 91 1.30 -9.03 8.03
C SER A 91 2.34 -9.63 7.09
N PHE A 92 3.56 -9.81 7.55
CA PHE A 92 4.63 -10.40 6.75
C PHE A 92 4.36 -11.87 6.44
N ALA A 93 3.91 -12.67 7.42
CA ALA A 93 3.55 -14.06 7.19
C ALA A 93 2.37 -14.19 6.19
N MET A 94 1.33 -13.38 6.36
CA MET A 94 0.19 -13.34 5.45
C MET A 94 0.59 -12.92 4.03
N SER A 95 1.44 -11.89 3.90
CA SER A 95 1.89 -11.40 2.60
C SER A 95 2.80 -12.40 1.88
N LEU A 96 3.62 -13.15 2.63
CA LEU A 96 4.46 -14.20 2.05
C LEU A 96 3.60 -15.37 1.54
N ALA A 97 2.58 -15.77 2.31
CA ALA A 97 1.60 -16.77 1.87
C ALA A 97 0.83 -16.30 0.62
N ALA A 98 0.37 -15.05 0.59
CA ALA A 98 -0.30 -14.46 -0.56
C ALA A 98 0.61 -14.41 -1.80
N ALA A 99 1.86 -14.01 -1.63
CA ALA A 99 2.85 -14.01 -2.71
C ALA A 99 3.09 -15.41 -3.28
N PHE A 100 3.18 -16.41 -2.41
CA PHE A 100 3.31 -17.81 -2.82
C PHE A 100 2.08 -18.29 -3.60
N VAL A 101 0.88 -17.99 -3.12
CA VAL A 101 -0.38 -18.33 -3.80
C VAL A 101 -0.45 -17.68 -5.18
N ILE A 102 -0.22 -16.37 -5.28
CA ILE A 102 -0.24 -15.66 -6.57
C ILE A 102 0.78 -16.25 -7.53
N ARG A 103 2.01 -16.51 -7.07
CA ARG A 103 3.06 -17.08 -7.91
C ARG A 103 2.71 -18.48 -8.38
N HIS A 104 2.15 -19.31 -7.50
CA HIS A 104 1.77 -20.68 -7.84
C HIS A 104 0.59 -20.72 -8.82
N PHE A 105 -0.40 -19.84 -8.61
CA PHE A 105 -1.60 -19.75 -9.43
C PHE A 105 -1.53 -18.68 -10.53
N SER A 106 -0.35 -18.13 -10.84
CA SER A 106 -0.19 -17.05 -11.82
C SER A 106 -0.70 -17.43 -13.21
N VAL A 107 -0.44 -18.65 -13.68
CA VAL A 107 -0.89 -19.14 -15.00
C VAL A 107 -2.41 -19.34 -15.03
N PRO A 108 -3.03 -20.15 -14.14
CA PRO A 108 -4.48 -20.30 -14.17
C PRO A 108 -5.24 -19.00 -13.90
N LEU A 109 -4.65 -18.08 -13.13
CA LEU A 109 -5.24 -16.77 -12.86
C LEU A 109 -5.22 -15.89 -14.12
N ALA A 110 -4.12 -15.91 -14.88
CA ALA A 110 -4.00 -15.20 -16.14
C ALA A 110 -4.94 -15.75 -17.21
N GLU A 111 -5.06 -17.07 -17.34
CA GLU A 111 -5.85 -17.71 -18.39
C GLU A 111 -7.35 -17.72 -18.11
N HIS A 112 -7.78 -18.02 -16.87
CA HIS A 112 -9.19 -18.22 -16.54
C HIS A 112 -9.87 -16.97 -15.94
N VAL A 113 -9.13 -16.10 -15.25
CA VAL A 113 -9.71 -14.90 -14.61
C VAL A 113 -9.47 -13.66 -15.46
N LEU A 114 -8.22 -13.45 -15.90
CA LEU A 114 -7.88 -12.29 -16.72
C LEU A 114 -8.09 -12.51 -18.21
N MET A 115 -8.25 -13.78 -18.64
CA MET A 115 -8.40 -14.18 -20.06
C MET A 115 -7.26 -13.67 -20.97
N GLU A 116 -6.08 -13.41 -20.39
CA GLU A 116 -4.90 -12.91 -21.08
C GLU A 116 -3.64 -13.61 -20.54
N PRO A 117 -3.12 -14.62 -21.24
CA PRO A 117 -1.96 -15.40 -20.79
C PRO A 117 -0.70 -14.56 -20.56
N ARG A 118 -0.58 -13.42 -21.25
CA ARG A 118 0.56 -12.50 -21.11
C ARG A 118 0.63 -11.83 -19.73
N CYS A 119 -0.46 -11.90 -18.94
CA CYS A 119 -0.47 -11.41 -17.55
C CYS A 119 0.31 -12.31 -16.59
N ALA A 120 0.53 -13.59 -16.89
CA ALA A 120 1.16 -14.55 -16.00
C ALA A 120 2.56 -14.14 -15.50
N PRO A 121 3.52 -13.74 -16.34
CA PRO A 121 4.83 -13.30 -15.89
C PRO A 121 4.74 -12.01 -15.05
N LEU A 122 3.84 -11.09 -15.40
CA LEU A 122 3.62 -9.86 -14.66
C LEU A 122 3.05 -10.12 -13.27
N LEU A 123 2.07 -11.03 -13.15
CA LEU A 123 1.53 -11.47 -11.85
C LEU A 123 2.62 -12.09 -10.96
N SER A 124 3.53 -12.89 -11.55
CA SER A 124 4.65 -13.49 -10.83
C SER A 124 5.61 -12.43 -10.27
N VAL A 125 5.89 -11.38 -11.03
CA VAL A 125 6.72 -10.26 -10.57
C VAL A 125 5.99 -9.45 -9.49
N MET A 126 4.70 -9.13 -9.70
CA MET A 126 3.91 -8.40 -8.71
C MET A 126 3.74 -9.15 -7.38
N ALA A 127 3.79 -10.48 -7.38
CA ALA A 127 3.75 -11.26 -6.15
C ALA A 127 4.85 -10.84 -5.16
N PHE A 128 6.04 -10.47 -5.64
CA PHE A 128 7.13 -9.97 -4.79
C PHE A 128 6.89 -8.57 -4.24
N ALA A 129 6.05 -7.77 -4.88
CA ALA A 129 5.73 -6.43 -4.38
C ALA A 129 4.84 -6.48 -3.11
N ILE A 130 4.03 -7.55 -2.93
CA ILE A 130 3.10 -7.66 -1.80
C ILE A 130 3.80 -7.67 -0.45
N PRO A 131 4.85 -8.48 -0.19
CA PRO A 131 5.59 -8.41 1.07
C PRO A 131 6.23 -7.04 1.31
N CYS A 132 6.80 -6.43 0.28
CA CYS A 132 7.43 -5.10 0.41
C CYS A 132 6.41 -4.02 0.78
N THR A 133 5.26 -4.00 0.12
CA THR A 133 4.19 -3.04 0.42
C THR A 133 3.52 -3.31 1.77
N SER A 134 3.46 -4.57 2.21
CA SER A 134 2.99 -4.97 3.52
C SER A 134 3.86 -4.41 4.64
N VAL A 135 5.19 -4.50 4.50
CA VAL A 135 6.16 -3.88 5.43
C VAL A 135 5.97 -2.37 5.50
N HIS A 136 5.89 -1.72 4.33
CA HIS A 136 5.63 -0.28 4.24
C HIS A 136 4.32 0.11 4.94
N ALA A 137 3.24 -0.63 4.72
CA ALA A 137 1.94 -0.38 5.33
C ALA A 137 1.98 -0.49 6.87
N CYS A 138 2.70 -1.47 7.43
CA CYS A 138 2.88 -1.61 8.87
C CYS A 138 3.60 -0.40 9.48
N ILE A 139 4.66 0.07 8.84
CA ILE A 139 5.42 1.25 9.26
C ILE A 139 4.53 2.49 9.21
N CYS A 140 3.81 2.70 8.12
CA CYS A 140 2.87 3.81 8.00
C CYS A 140 1.77 3.75 9.07
N GLY A 141 1.19 2.57 9.35
CA GLY A 141 0.19 2.38 10.40
C GLY A 141 0.70 2.79 11.78
N TYR A 142 1.93 2.44 12.11
CA TYR A 142 2.56 2.83 13.37
C TYR A 142 2.72 4.35 13.50
N TYR A 143 3.19 5.03 12.44
CA TYR A 143 3.35 6.48 12.46
C TYR A 143 2.01 7.23 12.47
N TYR A 144 0.98 6.70 11.81
CA TYR A 144 -0.37 7.23 11.90
C TYR A 144 -0.93 7.13 13.32
N GLY A 145 -0.72 5.99 14.01
CA GLY A 145 -1.10 5.83 15.40
C GLY A 145 -0.37 6.75 16.36
N LYS A 146 0.83 7.20 16.01
CA LYS A 146 1.61 8.21 16.77
C LYS A 146 1.32 9.66 16.38
N GLU A 147 0.36 9.91 15.52
CA GLU A 147 0.06 11.25 14.98
C GLU A 147 1.24 11.92 14.24
N LYS A 148 2.28 11.15 13.87
CA LYS A 148 3.45 11.64 13.13
C LYS A 148 3.27 11.45 11.63
N VAL A 149 2.40 12.25 11.04
CA VAL A 149 1.96 12.13 9.64
C VAL A 149 3.04 12.53 8.64
N SER A 150 4.08 13.25 9.07
CA SER A 150 5.17 13.69 8.19
C SER A 150 5.96 12.54 7.56
N VAL A 151 6.12 11.41 8.28
CA VAL A 151 6.88 10.25 7.79
C VAL A 151 6.12 9.52 6.66
N PRO A 152 4.83 9.15 6.82
CA PRO A 152 4.05 8.59 5.72
C PRO A 152 3.89 9.54 4.54
N ALA A 153 3.75 10.86 4.78
CA ALA A 153 3.65 11.86 3.72
C ALA A 153 4.94 11.94 2.89
N ALA A 154 6.10 11.92 3.54
CA ALA A 154 7.38 11.88 2.83
C ALA A 154 7.55 10.57 2.05
N ALA A 155 7.22 9.42 2.64
CA ALA A 155 7.30 8.12 1.98
C ALA A 155 6.33 7.98 0.78
N GLN A 156 5.28 8.78 0.72
CA GLN A 156 4.34 8.79 -0.41
C GLN A 156 4.89 9.55 -1.62
N LEU A 157 5.88 10.43 -1.42
CA LEU A 157 6.50 11.23 -2.48
C LEU A 157 7.74 10.57 -3.10
N PHE A 158 8.37 9.61 -2.41
CA PHE A 158 9.51 8.82 -2.87
C PHE A 158 9.09 7.46 -3.38
#